data_1e248ac1ab84f43062a119fd08e1dd1c
#
_entry.id   1e248ac1ab84f43062a119fd08e1dd1c
#
_cell.length_a   1.000
_cell.length_b   1.000
_cell.length_c   1.000
_cell.angle_alpha   90.00
_cell.angle_beta   90.00
_cell.angle_gamma   90.00
#
_symmetry.space_group_name_H-M   'P 1'
#
loop_
_entity.id
_entity.type
_entity.pdbx_description
1 polymer ?
#
loop_
_entity_poly.entity_id
_entity_poly.type
_entity_poly.pdbx_seq_one_letter_code
_entity_poly.pdbx_strand_id
1 'polypeptide(L)'
;MKANVVTYNALINGLSKKGQIDEVVEVFNTMPKMGAIPSIVTYSIMIDTYCKQGNLQQAFALHNEMIQKQLIPNVVTFSALINGLRKNGKMQEAKDLFQNMLEKGFFPNSIIYTSLIDGLFKQGNMIAAFKLGEEMIKKGFMFDVVTYNVFINGLGNRGKINEAKELFSEMHQKGLALDCITFNTLMHAYCKASNVNKAFELLDEMMRNGLMPNVATYNTLIAGYCNLGSMDKA
;
A
#
# COMPACT_ATOMS: atom_id res chain seq x y z
N MET A 1 2.08 35.51 14.22
CA MET A 1 2.98 34.72 13.36
C MET A 1 2.26 34.43 12.04
N LYS A 2 2.85 34.73 10.88
CA LYS A 2 2.25 34.30 9.60
C LYS A 2 2.52 32.81 9.40
N ALA A 3 1.51 32.04 9.01
CA ALA A 3 1.66 30.64 8.68
C ALA A 3 2.62 30.49 7.47
N ASN A 4 3.57 29.57 7.56
CA ASN A 4 4.50 29.28 6.49
C ASN A 4 4.08 28.02 5.71
N VAL A 5 4.81 27.68 4.64
CA VAL A 5 4.52 26.50 3.79
C VAL A 5 4.47 25.20 4.62
N VAL A 6 5.30 25.05 5.64
CA VAL A 6 5.31 23.85 6.51
C VAL A 6 4.02 23.73 7.30
N THR A 7 3.52 24.86 7.84
CA THR A 7 2.24 24.90 8.57
C THR A 7 1.06 24.50 7.66
N TYR A 8 1.03 25.05 6.44
CA TYR A 8 0.00 24.70 5.45
C TYR A 8 0.09 23.22 5.04
N ASN A 9 1.28 22.69 4.80
CA ASN A 9 1.47 21.28 4.47
C ASN A 9 1.00 20.35 5.60
N ALA A 10 1.27 20.71 6.85
CA ALA A 10 0.79 19.95 8.01
C ALA A 10 -0.75 19.97 8.11
N LEU A 11 -1.37 21.12 7.86
CA LEU A 11 -2.82 21.27 7.85
C LEU A 11 -3.45 20.46 6.71
N ILE A 12 -2.98 20.61 5.48
CA ILE A 12 -3.45 19.86 4.31
C ILE A 12 -3.33 18.35 4.56
N ASN A 13 -2.20 17.87 5.08
CA ASN A 13 -2.01 16.45 5.38
C ASN A 13 -2.96 15.96 6.49
N GLY A 14 -3.18 16.76 7.52
CA GLY A 14 -4.14 16.46 8.59
C GLY A 14 -5.57 16.36 8.11
N LEU A 15 -6.03 17.32 7.31
CA LEU A 15 -7.37 17.35 6.69
C LEU A 15 -7.53 16.19 5.68
N SER A 16 -6.50 15.92 4.87
CA SER A 16 -6.49 14.78 3.94
C SER A 16 -6.66 13.44 4.64
N LYS A 17 -5.99 13.23 5.78
CA LYS A 17 -6.14 12.02 6.60
C LYS A 17 -7.55 11.85 7.19
N LYS A 18 -8.24 12.96 7.44
CA LYS A 18 -9.64 12.97 7.90
C LYS A 18 -10.65 12.85 6.76
N GLY A 19 -10.20 12.89 5.50
CA GLY A 19 -11.08 12.85 4.33
C GLY A 19 -11.82 14.18 4.04
N GLN A 20 -11.41 15.28 4.64
CA GLN A 20 -12.03 16.62 4.51
C GLN A 20 -11.49 17.33 3.25
N ILE A 21 -11.91 16.88 2.07
CA ILE A 21 -11.28 17.29 0.81
C ILE A 21 -11.59 18.73 0.40
N ASP A 22 -12.81 19.17 0.61
CA ASP A 22 -13.20 20.54 0.27
C ASP A 22 -12.34 21.54 1.05
N GLU A 23 -12.10 21.27 2.33
CA GLU A 23 -11.21 22.07 3.19
C GLU A 23 -9.75 22.00 2.73
N VAL A 24 -9.28 20.81 2.30
CA VAL A 24 -7.93 20.63 1.71
C VAL A 24 -7.75 21.53 0.49
N VAL A 25 -8.72 21.55 -0.42
CA VAL A 25 -8.70 22.37 -1.65
C VAL A 25 -8.75 23.85 -1.29
N GLU A 26 -9.59 24.25 -0.36
CA GLU A 26 -9.67 25.63 0.11
C GLU A 26 -8.33 26.12 0.69
N VAL A 27 -7.73 25.33 1.57
CA VAL A 27 -6.43 25.63 2.16
C VAL A 27 -5.35 25.75 1.09
N PHE A 28 -5.29 24.81 0.13
CA PHE A 28 -4.33 24.84 -0.97
C PHE A 28 -4.48 26.12 -1.82
N ASN A 29 -5.71 26.50 -2.18
CA ASN A 29 -5.99 27.68 -2.98
C ASN A 29 -5.75 29.00 -2.23
N THR A 30 -5.80 28.96 -0.89
CA THR A 30 -5.58 30.13 -0.05
C THR A 30 -4.09 30.40 0.22
N MET A 31 -3.23 29.35 0.20
CA MET A 31 -1.79 29.46 0.45
C MET A 31 -1.11 30.60 -0.33
N PRO A 32 -1.26 30.72 -1.68
CA PRO A 32 -0.58 31.75 -2.44
C PRO A 32 -1.08 33.16 -2.08
N LYS A 33 -2.38 33.31 -1.77
CA LYS A 33 -2.99 34.60 -1.39
C LYS A 33 -2.45 35.11 -0.05
N MET A 34 -2.03 34.18 0.79
CA MET A 34 -1.41 34.46 2.11
C MET A 34 0.11 34.56 2.06
N GLY A 35 0.70 34.49 0.84
CA GLY A 35 2.15 34.61 0.60
C GLY A 35 2.92 33.31 0.84
N ALA A 36 2.23 32.16 1.00
CA ALA A 36 2.87 30.85 1.12
C ALA A 36 2.80 30.11 -0.25
N ILE A 37 3.90 30.07 -0.97
CA ILE A 37 3.94 29.44 -2.31
C ILE A 37 3.95 27.93 -2.18
N PRO A 38 3.02 27.17 -2.82
CA PRO A 38 3.03 25.72 -2.83
C PRO A 38 4.36 25.15 -3.34
N SER A 39 4.92 24.20 -2.60
CA SER A 39 6.18 23.53 -2.90
C SER A 39 5.94 22.14 -3.52
N ILE A 40 7.01 21.46 -3.94
CA ILE A 40 6.97 20.05 -4.36
C ILE A 40 6.26 19.18 -3.33
N VAL A 41 6.50 19.42 -2.03
CA VAL A 41 5.84 18.69 -0.93
C VAL A 41 4.33 18.95 -0.92
N THR A 42 3.92 20.22 -1.09
CA THR A 42 2.50 20.61 -1.15
C THR A 42 1.79 19.89 -2.28
N TYR A 43 2.36 19.94 -3.50
CA TYR A 43 1.81 19.24 -4.67
C TYR A 43 1.75 17.73 -4.46
N SER A 44 2.79 17.13 -3.90
CA SER A 44 2.82 15.68 -3.63
C SER A 44 1.73 15.24 -2.65
N ILE A 45 1.47 16.03 -1.60
CA ILE A 45 0.37 15.76 -0.65
C ILE A 45 -0.99 15.87 -1.35
N MET A 46 -1.20 16.90 -2.16
CA MET A 46 -2.44 17.09 -2.91
C MET A 46 -2.69 15.96 -3.92
N ILE A 47 -1.65 15.58 -4.67
CA ILE A 47 -1.71 14.45 -5.61
C ILE A 47 -2.06 13.16 -4.88
N ASP A 48 -1.40 12.84 -3.75
CA ASP A 48 -1.71 11.66 -2.93
C ASP A 48 -3.15 11.69 -2.42
N THR A 49 -3.63 12.87 -2.00
CA THR A 49 -5.01 13.08 -1.55
C THR A 49 -6.01 12.72 -2.64
N TYR A 50 -5.86 13.27 -3.84
CA TYR A 50 -6.75 12.95 -4.96
C TYR A 50 -6.63 11.49 -5.41
N CYS A 51 -5.42 10.91 -5.40
CA CYS A 51 -5.21 9.50 -5.69
C CYS A 51 -5.94 8.57 -4.70
N LYS A 52 -5.95 8.92 -3.41
CA LYS A 52 -6.66 8.16 -2.37
C LYS A 52 -8.17 8.17 -2.55
N GLN A 53 -8.70 9.23 -3.16
CA GLN A 53 -10.11 9.38 -3.47
C GLN A 53 -10.54 8.82 -4.83
N GLY A 54 -9.59 8.28 -5.58
CA GLY A 54 -9.86 7.80 -6.94
C GLY A 54 -9.97 8.90 -7.99
N ASN A 55 -9.78 10.17 -7.62
CA ASN A 55 -9.82 11.28 -8.58
C ASN A 55 -8.47 11.44 -9.30
N LEU A 56 -8.17 10.46 -10.16
CA LEU A 56 -6.92 10.45 -10.93
C LEU A 56 -6.82 11.64 -11.89
N GLN A 57 -7.94 12.12 -12.41
CA GLN A 57 -7.95 13.28 -13.33
C GLN A 57 -7.34 14.51 -12.65
N GLN A 58 -7.80 14.84 -11.44
CA GLN A 58 -7.25 15.97 -10.69
C GLN A 58 -5.82 15.72 -10.22
N ALA A 59 -5.48 14.49 -9.85
CA ALA A 59 -4.10 14.13 -9.48
C ALA A 59 -3.12 14.39 -10.63
N PHE A 60 -3.45 13.97 -11.85
CA PHE A 60 -2.62 14.23 -13.03
C PHE A 60 -2.65 15.69 -13.48
N ALA A 61 -3.76 16.41 -13.32
CA ALA A 61 -3.83 17.85 -13.58
C ALA A 61 -2.83 18.61 -12.67
N LEU A 62 -2.80 18.29 -11.38
CA LEU A 62 -1.83 18.87 -10.43
C LEU A 62 -0.38 18.47 -10.72
N HIS A 63 -0.15 17.23 -11.17
CA HIS A 63 1.19 16.80 -11.59
C HIS A 63 1.67 17.62 -12.80
N ASN A 64 0.80 17.87 -13.80
CA ASN A 64 1.13 18.70 -14.95
C ASN A 64 1.34 20.16 -14.56
N GLU A 65 0.50 20.72 -13.69
CA GLU A 65 0.65 22.07 -13.15
C GLU A 65 2.00 22.24 -12.43
N MET A 66 2.38 21.25 -11.61
CA MET A 66 3.66 21.21 -10.93
C MET A 66 4.83 21.34 -11.94
N ILE A 67 4.79 20.56 -13.03
CA ILE A 67 5.82 20.60 -14.08
C ILE A 67 5.82 21.97 -14.79
N GLN A 68 4.66 22.53 -15.12
CA GLN A 68 4.55 23.86 -15.75
C GLN A 68 5.14 24.97 -14.86
N LYS A 69 5.05 24.81 -13.55
CA LYS A 69 5.68 25.71 -12.56
C LYS A 69 7.17 25.40 -12.33
N GLN A 70 7.78 24.56 -13.15
CA GLN A 70 9.20 24.15 -13.06
C GLN A 70 9.53 23.44 -11.73
N LEU A 71 8.53 22.90 -11.04
CA LEU A 71 8.74 22.06 -9.88
C LEU A 71 8.97 20.62 -10.36
N ILE A 72 10.17 20.11 -10.16
CA ILE A 72 10.55 18.77 -10.61
C ILE A 72 9.88 17.71 -9.71
N PRO A 73 8.99 16.83 -10.25
CA PRO A 73 8.42 15.71 -9.50
C PRO A 73 9.54 14.86 -8.89
N ASN A 74 9.31 14.33 -7.71
CA ASN A 74 10.26 13.47 -7.02
C ASN A 74 9.67 12.05 -6.81
N VAL A 75 10.44 11.17 -6.18
CA VAL A 75 10.02 9.79 -5.89
C VAL A 75 8.70 9.72 -5.10
N VAL A 76 8.42 10.71 -4.25
CA VAL A 76 7.15 10.76 -3.48
C VAL A 76 5.97 11.04 -4.39
N THR A 77 6.13 11.97 -5.34
CA THR A 77 5.11 12.30 -6.35
C THR A 77 4.79 11.07 -7.22
N PHE A 78 5.84 10.38 -7.72
CA PHE A 78 5.66 9.15 -8.51
C PHE A 78 5.02 8.03 -7.67
N SER A 79 5.43 7.86 -6.41
CA SER A 79 4.83 6.85 -5.50
C SER A 79 3.34 7.08 -5.31
N ALA A 80 2.92 8.33 -5.13
CA ALA A 80 1.50 8.69 -4.97
C ALA A 80 0.69 8.35 -6.23
N LEU A 81 1.18 8.74 -7.41
CA LEU A 81 0.51 8.47 -8.69
C LEU A 81 0.45 6.98 -9.02
N ILE A 82 1.58 6.25 -8.88
CA ILE A 82 1.64 4.80 -9.15
C ILE A 82 0.68 4.05 -8.22
N ASN A 83 0.67 4.39 -6.92
CA ASN A 83 -0.24 3.76 -5.96
C ASN A 83 -1.72 4.14 -6.25
N GLY A 84 -1.98 5.37 -6.66
CA GLY A 84 -3.30 5.82 -7.09
C GLY A 84 -3.81 5.05 -8.30
N LEU A 85 -3.00 4.94 -9.36
CA LEU A 85 -3.32 4.16 -10.56
C LEU A 85 -3.61 2.70 -10.23
N ARG A 86 -2.73 2.07 -9.44
CA ARG A 86 -2.90 0.68 -8.99
C ARG A 86 -4.21 0.47 -8.23
N LYS A 87 -4.53 1.35 -7.27
CA LYS A 87 -5.77 1.25 -6.47
C LYS A 87 -7.03 1.38 -7.33
N ASN A 88 -6.96 2.13 -8.42
CA ASN A 88 -8.05 2.32 -9.37
C ASN A 88 -8.06 1.29 -10.52
N GLY A 89 -7.30 0.19 -10.39
CA GLY A 89 -7.27 -0.89 -11.38
C GLY A 89 -6.48 -0.57 -12.66
N LYS A 90 -5.85 0.59 -12.75
CA LYS A 90 -5.11 1.08 -13.92
C LYS A 90 -3.64 0.62 -13.88
N MET A 91 -3.44 -0.69 -13.79
CA MET A 91 -2.11 -1.26 -13.55
C MET A 91 -1.16 -1.07 -14.75
N GLN A 92 -1.67 -1.04 -15.99
CA GLN A 92 -0.82 -0.77 -17.14
C GLN A 92 -0.28 0.65 -17.11
N GLU A 93 -1.14 1.65 -16.87
CA GLU A 93 -0.72 3.04 -16.70
C GLU A 93 0.29 3.21 -15.53
N ALA A 94 0.13 2.42 -14.45
CA ALA A 94 1.08 2.42 -13.34
C ALA A 94 2.47 1.90 -13.75
N LYS A 95 2.53 0.86 -14.57
CA LYS A 95 3.79 0.32 -15.13
C LYS A 95 4.44 1.32 -16.10
N ASP A 96 3.66 1.93 -16.96
CA ASP A 96 4.15 2.91 -17.92
C ASP A 96 4.73 4.14 -17.18
N LEU A 97 4.06 4.58 -16.12
CA LEU A 97 4.56 5.65 -15.26
C LEU A 97 5.86 5.26 -14.52
N PHE A 98 5.94 4.01 -14.04
CA PHE A 98 7.16 3.48 -13.43
C PHE A 98 8.32 3.45 -14.42
N GLN A 99 8.08 3.00 -15.64
CA GLN A 99 9.09 2.98 -16.70
C GLN A 99 9.56 4.40 -17.05
N ASN A 100 8.63 5.34 -17.21
CA ASN A 100 8.93 6.77 -17.44
C ASN A 100 9.77 7.38 -16.32
N MET A 101 9.47 7.00 -15.07
CA MET A 101 10.27 7.40 -13.91
C MET A 101 11.74 6.94 -14.04
N LEU A 102 11.96 5.68 -14.43
CA LEU A 102 13.29 5.12 -14.63
C LEU A 102 14.04 5.81 -15.77
N GLU A 103 13.38 6.03 -16.90
CA GLU A 103 13.94 6.71 -18.08
C GLU A 103 14.36 8.15 -17.78
N LYS A 104 13.67 8.82 -16.86
CA LYS A 104 14.03 10.15 -16.36
C LYS A 104 15.13 10.12 -15.30
N GLY A 105 15.70 8.96 -14.98
CA GLY A 105 16.79 8.82 -14.03
C GLY A 105 16.36 8.89 -12.56
N PHE A 106 15.05 8.79 -12.25
CA PHE A 106 14.60 8.69 -10.87
C PHE A 106 14.74 7.26 -10.36
N PHE A 107 15.24 7.11 -9.13
CA PHE A 107 15.38 5.81 -8.50
C PHE A 107 14.10 5.47 -7.71
N PRO A 108 13.43 4.34 -8.03
CA PRO A 108 12.29 3.86 -7.25
C PRO A 108 12.73 3.54 -5.81
N ASN A 109 11.78 3.60 -4.89
CA ASN A 109 11.95 3.11 -3.52
C ASN A 109 11.19 1.79 -3.29
N SER A 110 11.37 1.18 -2.13
CA SER A 110 10.68 -0.05 -1.73
C SER A 110 9.15 0.06 -1.84
N ILE A 111 8.59 1.23 -1.54
CA ILE A 111 7.14 1.49 -1.58
C ILE A 111 6.58 1.33 -3.00
N ILE A 112 7.29 1.84 -4.01
CA ILE A 112 6.89 1.72 -5.42
C ILE A 112 6.91 0.25 -5.85
N TYR A 113 8.02 -0.47 -5.57
CA TYR A 113 8.13 -1.89 -5.87
C TYR A 113 7.01 -2.68 -5.22
N THR A 114 6.80 -2.54 -3.91
CA THR A 114 5.75 -3.24 -3.16
C THR A 114 4.35 -2.93 -3.69
N SER A 115 4.08 -1.66 -4.04
CA SER A 115 2.82 -1.26 -4.68
C SER A 115 2.59 -1.98 -6.00
N LEU A 116 3.58 -2.02 -6.88
CA LEU A 116 3.46 -2.68 -8.19
C LEU A 116 3.31 -4.20 -8.03
N ILE A 117 4.04 -4.82 -7.11
CA ILE A 117 3.94 -6.24 -6.77
C ILE A 117 2.52 -6.59 -6.31
N ASP A 118 1.93 -5.81 -5.39
CA ASP A 118 0.54 -5.99 -4.95
C ASP A 118 -0.45 -5.88 -6.12
N GLY A 119 -0.25 -4.91 -7.01
CA GLY A 119 -1.07 -4.77 -8.21
C GLY A 119 -0.97 -5.96 -9.16
N LEU A 120 0.22 -6.50 -9.36
CA LEU A 120 0.46 -7.67 -10.19
C LEU A 120 -0.20 -8.93 -9.62
N PHE A 121 -0.11 -9.15 -8.31
CA PHE A 121 -0.83 -10.24 -7.64
C PHE A 121 -2.34 -10.12 -7.79
N LYS A 122 -2.91 -8.91 -7.66
CA LYS A 122 -4.34 -8.64 -7.85
C LYS A 122 -4.80 -8.94 -9.27
N GLN A 123 -3.96 -8.66 -10.27
CA GLN A 123 -4.21 -9.05 -11.67
C GLN A 123 -3.97 -10.54 -11.94
N GLY A 124 -3.45 -11.29 -10.96
CA GLY A 124 -3.11 -12.70 -11.14
C GLY A 124 -1.81 -12.98 -11.84
N ASN A 125 -1.03 -11.97 -12.11
CA ASN A 125 0.26 -12.11 -12.77
C ASN A 125 1.38 -12.38 -11.75
N MET A 126 1.38 -13.60 -11.19
CA MET A 126 2.36 -14.03 -10.19
C MET A 126 3.79 -13.98 -10.74
N ILE A 127 3.99 -14.42 -11.99
CA ILE A 127 5.32 -14.46 -12.59
C ILE A 127 5.95 -13.06 -12.62
N ALA A 128 5.19 -12.06 -13.04
CA ALA A 128 5.67 -10.68 -13.06
C ALA A 128 5.88 -10.13 -11.65
N ALA A 129 5.04 -10.52 -10.67
CA ALA A 129 5.20 -10.11 -9.28
C ALA A 129 6.52 -10.63 -8.69
N PHE A 130 6.86 -11.90 -8.91
CA PHE A 130 8.12 -12.47 -8.44
C PHE A 130 9.33 -11.86 -9.13
N LYS A 131 9.29 -11.67 -10.46
CA LYS A 131 10.37 -10.99 -11.20
C LYS A 131 10.64 -9.58 -10.66
N LEU A 132 9.58 -8.83 -10.35
CA LEU A 132 9.73 -7.49 -9.81
C LEU A 132 10.27 -7.52 -8.37
N GLY A 133 9.93 -8.54 -7.58
CA GLY A 133 10.52 -8.78 -6.26
C GLY A 133 12.02 -9.10 -6.34
N GLU A 134 12.43 -9.94 -7.29
CA GLU A 134 13.85 -10.21 -7.56
C GLU A 134 14.60 -8.94 -7.99
N GLU A 135 13.98 -8.11 -8.83
CA GLU A 135 14.57 -6.83 -9.23
C GLU A 135 14.74 -5.90 -8.02
N MET A 136 13.74 -5.82 -7.16
CA MET A 136 13.79 -5.06 -5.91
C MET A 136 15.01 -5.47 -5.07
N ILE A 137 15.23 -6.77 -4.88
CA ILE A 137 16.38 -7.31 -4.14
C ILE A 137 17.71 -6.97 -4.86
N LYS A 138 17.78 -7.16 -6.19
CA LYS A 138 18.97 -6.82 -6.99
C LYS A 138 19.34 -5.32 -6.91
N LYS A 139 18.34 -4.46 -6.68
CA LYS A 139 18.55 -3.02 -6.47
C LYS A 139 18.95 -2.67 -5.01
N GLY A 140 19.10 -3.67 -4.15
CA GLY A 140 19.52 -3.51 -2.76
C GLY A 140 18.38 -3.26 -1.77
N PHE A 141 17.13 -3.37 -2.18
CA PHE A 141 15.99 -3.25 -1.28
C PHE A 141 15.63 -4.63 -0.72
N MET A 142 15.76 -4.78 0.60
CA MET A 142 15.29 -5.99 1.29
C MET A 142 13.77 -5.93 1.45
N PHE A 143 13.14 -7.11 1.48
CA PHE A 143 11.72 -7.20 1.81
C PHE A 143 11.51 -6.81 3.27
N ASP A 144 10.62 -5.85 3.49
CA ASP A 144 10.08 -5.48 4.80
C ASP A 144 8.79 -6.27 5.12
N VAL A 145 8.24 -6.07 6.31
CA VAL A 145 6.99 -6.73 6.75
C VAL A 145 5.85 -6.50 5.75
N VAL A 146 5.76 -5.30 5.17
CA VAL A 146 4.69 -4.96 4.21
C VAL A 146 4.87 -5.74 2.91
N THR A 147 6.09 -5.84 2.42
CA THR A 147 6.41 -6.58 1.18
C THR A 147 6.13 -8.07 1.35
N TYR A 148 6.57 -8.68 2.48
CA TYR A 148 6.24 -10.08 2.79
C TYR A 148 4.72 -10.29 2.85
N ASN A 149 3.98 -9.43 3.54
CA ASN A 149 2.52 -9.51 3.63
C ASN A 149 1.84 -9.46 2.26
N VAL A 150 2.36 -8.66 1.33
CA VAL A 150 1.88 -8.61 -0.06
C VAL A 150 2.10 -9.95 -0.77
N PHE A 151 3.28 -10.56 -0.63
CA PHE A 151 3.56 -11.87 -1.22
C PHE A 151 2.71 -12.98 -0.59
N ILE A 152 2.62 -13.05 0.75
CA ILE A 152 1.81 -14.03 1.48
C ILE A 152 0.34 -13.93 1.05
N ASN A 153 -0.21 -12.71 0.99
CA ASN A 153 -1.58 -12.46 0.54
C ASN A 153 -1.78 -12.88 -0.93
N GLY A 154 -0.85 -12.51 -1.79
CA GLY A 154 -0.88 -12.85 -3.21
C GLY A 154 -0.88 -14.35 -3.47
N LEU A 155 0.00 -15.07 -2.79
CA LEU A 155 0.11 -16.54 -2.84
C LEU A 155 -1.14 -17.21 -2.24
N GLY A 156 -1.58 -16.77 -1.06
CA GLY A 156 -2.78 -17.29 -0.41
C GLY A 156 -4.03 -17.14 -1.26
N ASN A 157 -4.18 -16.01 -1.92
CA ASN A 157 -5.29 -15.76 -2.84
C ASN A 157 -5.29 -16.68 -4.09
N ARG A 158 -4.16 -17.30 -4.39
CA ARG A 158 -3.97 -18.25 -5.49
C ARG A 158 -3.90 -19.72 -5.03
N GLY A 159 -4.21 -19.99 -3.77
CA GLY A 159 -4.17 -21.34 -3.20
C GLY A 159 -2.74 -21.89 -2.97
N LYS A 160 -1.72 -21.04 -3.10
CA LYS A 160 -0.32 -21.40 -2.89
C LYS A 160 0.06 -21.31 -1.40
N ILE A 161 -0.64 -22.12 -0.58
CA ILE A 161 -0.56 -22.01 0.89
C ILE A 161 0.81 -22.40 1.44
N ASN A 162 1.45 -23.41 0.85
CA ASN A 162 2.75 -23.86 1.30
C ASN A 162 3.81 -22.79 1.11
N GLU A 163 3.83 -22.18 -0.08
CA GLU A 163 4.74 -21.08 -0.40
C GLU A 163 4.46 -19.85 0.48
N ALA A 164 3.19 -19.55 0.77
CA ALA A 164 2.83 -18.47 1.70
C ALA A 164 3.33 -18.75 3.13
N LYS A 165 3.23 -20.00 3.61
CA LYS A 165 3.76 -20.42 4.91
C LYS A 165 5.28 -20.35 4.96
N GLU A 166 5.96 -20.74 3.88
CA GLU A 166 7.42 -20.62 3.79
C GLU A 166 7.88 -19.18 3.96
N LEU A 167 7.23 -18.22 3.28
CA LEU A 167 7.53 -16.79 3.44
C LEU A 167 7.25 -16.27 4.85
N PHE A 168 6.17 -16.73 5.49
CA PHE A 168 5.89 -16.40 6.88
C PHE A 168 6.99 -16.91 7.81
N SER A 169 7.45 -18.14 7.60
CA SER A 169 8.55 -18.73 8.39
C SER A 169 9.88 -17.99 8.13
N GLU A 170 10.14 -17.59 6.90
CA GLU A 170 11.31 -16.80 6.52
C GLU A 170 11.34 -15.43 7.22
N MET A 171 10.17 -14.75 7.32
CA MET A 171 10.05 -13.49 8.08
C MET A 171 10.52 -13.69 9.53
N HIS A 172 10.05 -14.76 10.18
CA HIS A 172 10.41 -15.07 11.56
C HIS A 172 11.91 -15.34 11.70
N GLN A 173 12.49 -16.16 10.80
CA GLN A 173 13.92 -16.47 10.78
C GLN A 173 14.80 -15.23 10.56
N LYS A 174 14.32 -14.25 9.79
CA LYS A 174 15.00 -12.97 9.56
C LYS A 174 14.84 -11.98 10.71
N GLY A 175 14.14 -12.35 11.79
CA GLY A 175 13.91 -11.48 12.95
C GLY A 175 12.98 -10.32 12.65
N LEU A 176 12.17 -10.39 11.58
CA LEU A 176 11.14 -9.38 11.32
C LEU A 176 10.02 -9.52 12.33
N ALA A 177 9.61 -8.40 12.92
CA ALA A 177 8.52 -8.37 13.89
C ALA A 177 7.20 -8.74 13.20
N LEU A 178 6.68 -9.93 13.50
CA LEU A 178 5.35 -10.34 13.04
C LEU A 178 4.31 -9.49 13.76
N ASP A 179 3.38 -8.94 13.01
CA ASP A 179 2.28 -8.13 13.54
C ASP A 179 0.91 -8.81 13.33
N CYS A 180 -0.14 -8.21 13.86
CA CYS A 180 -1.51 -8.71 13.68
C CYS A 180 -1.90 -8.84 12.20
N ILE A 181 -1.35 -7.96 11.33
CA ILE A 181 -1.64 -7.99 9.89
C ILE A 181 -1.03 -9.23 9.27
N THR A 182 0.21 -9.57 9.62
CA THR A 182 0.92 -10.77 9.13
C THR A 182 0.16 -12.05 9.48
N PHE A 183 -0.22 -12.20 10.75
CA PHE A 183 -1.00 -13.38 11.20
C PHE A 183 -2.36 -13.44 10.51
N ASN A 184 -3.09 -12.32 10.45
CA ASN A 184 -4.40 -12.27 9.79
C ASN A 184 -4.30 -12.59 8.29
N THR A 185 -3.22 -12.17 7.63
CA THR A 185 -2.99 -12.46 6.21
C THR A 185 -2.83 -13.95 5.96
N LEU A 186 -2.04 -14.65 6.77
CA LEU A 186 -1.86 -16.10 6.63
C LEU A 186 -3.11 -16.88 7.09
N MET A 187 -3.78 -16.45 8.18
CA MET A 187 -5.06 -17.02 8.59
C MET A 187 -6.10 -16.91 7.47
N HIS A 188 -6.21 -15.75 6.81
CA HIS A 188 -7.11 -15.57 5.67
C HIS A 188 -6.79 -16.55 4.53
N ALA A 189 -5.50 -16.75 4.23
CA ALA A 189 -5.09 -17.71 3.21
C ALA A 189 -5.52 -19.14 3.57
N TYR A 190 -5.35 -19.57 4.83
CA TYR A 190 -5.82 -20.88 5.29
C TYR A 190 -7.35 -21.03 5.26
N CYS A 191 -8.08 -20.00 5.71
CA CYS A 191 -9.55 -19.99 5.64
C CYS A 191 -10.05 -20.11 4.19
N LYS A 192 -9.41 -19.40 3.26
CA LYS A 192 -9.73 -19.48 1.84
C LYS A 192 -9.44 -20.85 1.23
N ALA A 193 -8.43 -21.55 1.74
CA ALA A 193 -8.11 -22.94 1.39
C ALA A 193 -8.96 -23.97 2.16
N SER A 194 -10.03 -23.54 2.84
CA SER A 194 -10.92 -24.39 3.63
C SER A 194 -10.21 -25.13 4.79
N ASN A 195 -9.05 -24.63 5.24
CA ASN A 195 -8.25 -25.19 6.32
C ASN A 195 -8.36 -24.32 7.59
N VAL A 196 -9.58 -24.20 8.12
CA VAL A 196 -9.86 -23.35 9.28
C VAL A 196 -9.13 -23.82 10.53
N ASN A 197 -8.87 -25.13 10.71
CA ASN A 197 -8.11 -25.63 11.84
C ASN A 197 -6.71 -25.02 11.91
N LYS A 198 -6.02 -24.90 10.76
CA LYS A 198 -4.71 -24.23 10.70
C LYS A 198 -4.80 -22.73 10.98
N ALA A 199 -5.91 -22.09 10.65
CA ALA A 199 -6.11 -20.69 11.02
C ALA A 199 -6.26 -20.51 12.53
N PHE A 200 -6.89 -21.46 13.25
CA PHE A 200 -6.95 -21.46 14.72
C PHE A 200 -5.60 -21.75 15.36
N GLU A 201 -4.81 -22.68 14.82
CA GLU A 201 -3.43 -22.90 15.31
C GLU A 201 -2.60 -21.60 15.22
N LEU A 202 -2.79 -20.81 14.15
CA LEU A 202 -2.15 -19.49 14.00
C LEU A 202 -2.69 -18.45 14.99
N LEU A 203 -3.98 -18.51 15.35
CA LEU A 203 -4.53 -17.64 16.39
C LEU A 203 -3.86 -17.93 17.73
N ASP A 204 -3.69 -19.20 18.10
CA ASP A 204 -2.99 -19.60 19.32
C ASP A 204 -1.51 -19.18 19.29
N GLU A 205 -0.86 -19.29 18.13
CA GLU A 205 0.51 -18.82 17.93
C GLU A 205 0.63 -17.30 18.09
N MET A 206 -0.30 -16.54 17.49
CA MET A 206 -0.39 -15.10 17.64
C MET A 206 -0.48 -14.67 19.11
N MET A 207 -1.35 -15.31 19.88
CA MET A 207 -1.50 -15.04 21.31
C MET A 207 -0.25 -15.43 22.13
N ARG A 208 0.39 -16.57 21.81
CA ARG A 208 1.67 -16.96 22.43
C ARG A 208 2.81 -15.97 22.16
N ASN A 209 2.78 -15.29 21.03
CA ASN A 209 3.71 -14.20 20.70
C ASN A 209 3.32 -12.85 21.36
N GLY A 210 2.32 -12.82 22.24
CA GLY A 210 1.89 -11.62 22.95
C GLY A 210 1.06 -10.64 22.10
N LEU A 211 0.61 -11.08 20.93
CA LEU A 211 -0.24 -10.25 20.05
C LEU A 211 -1.72 -10.49 20.38
N MET A 212 -2.45 -9.41 20.64
CA MET A 212 -3.88 -9.49 20.93
C MET A 212 -4.70 -9.55 19.62
N PRO A 213 -5.55 -10.60 19.47
CA PRO A 213 -6.50 -10.67 18.36
C PRO A 213 -7.40 -9.43 18.32
N ASN A 214 -7.67 -8.92 17.14
CA ASN A 214 -8.52 -7.76 16.92
C ASN A 214 -9.76 -8.13 16.09
N VAL A 215 -10.63 -7.17 15.83
CA VAL A 215 -11.86 -7.36 15.03
C VAL A 215 -11.56 -8.01 13.67
N ALA A 216 -10.47 -7.62 13.01
CA ALA A 216 -10.08 -8.21 11.72
C ALA A 216 -9.71 -9.70 11.86
N THR A 217 -9.07 -10.10 12.97
CA THR A 217 -8.73 -11.49 13.28
C THR A 217 -10.00 -12.34 13.37
N TYR A 218 -10.96 -11.93 14.19
CA TYR A 218 -12.21 -12.68 14.37
C TYR A 218 -13.05 -12.69 13.09
N ASN A 219 -13.15 -11.58 12.36
CA ASN A 219 -13.85 -11.53 11.08
C ASN A 219 -13.26 -12.50 10.06
N THR A 220 -11.92 -12.67 10.04
CA THR A 220 -11.25 -13.63 9.16
C THR A 220 -11.63 -15.07 9.49
N LEU A 221 -11.69 -15.43 10.77
CA LEU A 221 -12.06 -16.77 11.22
C LEU A 221 -13.56 -17.07 10.99
N ILE A 222 -14.42 -16.11 11.30
CA ILE A 222 -15.86 -16.20 11.03
C ILE A 222 -16.11 -16.44 9.53
N ALA A 223 -15.48 -15.63 8.67
CA ALA A 223 -15.59 -15.82 7.22
C ALA A 223 -15.09 -17.21 6.77
N GLY A 224 -14.04 -17.73 7.41
CA GLY A 224 -13.54 -19.09 7.17
C GLY A 224 -14.58 -20.16 7.49
N TYR A 225 -15.26 -20.07 8.63
CA TYR A 225 -16.35 -20.99 8.99
C TYR A 225 -17.58 -20.89 8.08
N CYS A 226 -17.98 -19.66 7.75
CA CYS A 226 -19.09 -19.43 6.82
C CYS A 226 -18.83 -20.11 5.46
N ASN A 227 -17.61 -20.01 4.95
CA ASN A 227 -17.21 -20.63 3.69
C ASN A 227 -17.24 -22.18 3.73
N LEU A 228 -17.11 -22.78 4.92
CA LEU A 228 -17.26 -24.24 5.12
C LEU A 228 -18.72 -24.69 5.25
N GLY A 229 -19.69 -23.77 5.23
CA GLY A 229 -21.09 -24.08 5.53
C GLY A 229 -21.36 -24.49 6.99
N SER A 230 -20.39 -24.23 7.89
CA SER A 230 -20.46 -24.58 9.32
C SER A 230 -20.86 -23.37 10.15
N MET A 231 -22.05 -22.80 9.86
CA MET A 231 -22.57 -21.60 10.54
C MET A 231 -22.70 -21.78 12.07
N ASP A 232 -22.94 -23.01 12.55
CA ASP A 232 -23.11 -23.30 13.98
C ASP A 232 -21.80 -23.12 14.80
N LYS A 233 -20.65 -22.97 14.13
CA LYS A 233 -19.32 -22.78 14.76
C LYS A 233 -18.74 -21.39 14.55
N ALA A 234 -19.42 -20.52 13.81
CA ALA A 234 -18.99 -19.15 13.53
C ALA A 234 -19.54 -18.17 14.58
#